data_7b116659a863badac11a6a0b7c3e28b6
#
_entry.id   7b116659a863badac11a6a0b7c3e28b6
#
_cell.length_a   1.000
_cell.length_b   1.000
_cell.length_c   1.000
_cell.angle_alpha   90.00
_cell.angle_beta   90.00
_cell.angle_gamma   90.00
#
_symmetry.space_group_name_H-M   'P 1'
#
loop_
_entity.id
_entity.type
_entity.pdbx_description
1 polymer ?
#
loop_
_entity_poly.entity_id
_entity_poly.type
_entity_poly.pdbx_seq_one_letter_code
_entity_poly.pdbx_strand_id
1 'polypeptide(L)'
;MQSNYGKWRFEKKPLLVSLLSGIISFLVLLMISNLEFVKESSRTFDGADGLIWTIVTAVGMAVVCYGVMLCVEDYLSHCSNMAEGKKFLRKTFFRYFLPLVLVFVAAFVVCGTFGVNIFGELIILGTIYFVITFPRFVNRHLPKE
;
A
#
# COMPACT_ATOMS: atom_id res chain seq x y z
N MET A 1 -28.13 13.73 -0.17
CA MET A 1 -27.35 13.07 0.88
C MET A 1 -25.91 13.50 0.75
N GLN A 2 -25.39 14.24 1.73
CA GLN A 2 -24.00 14.66 1.72
C GLN A 2 -23.12 13.43 1.92
N SER A 3 -22.30 13.14 0.92
CA SER A 3 -21.23 12.16 1.00
C SER A 3 -20.39 12.44 2.24
N ASN A 4 -20.30 11.49 3.17
CA ASN A 4 -19.45 11.56 4.35
C ASN A 4 -17.97 11.38 4.00
N TYR A 5 -17.56 11.68 2.77
CA TYR A 5 -16.19 11.74 2.33
C TYR A 5 -15.45 12.81 3.11
N GLY A 6 -14.64 12.42 4.07
CA GLY A 6 -13.77 13.31 4.81
C GLY A 6 -13.85 13.23 6.33
N LYS A 7 -14.78 12.49 6.91
CA LYS A 7 -14.76 12.20 8.35
C LYS A 7 -13.94 10.95 8.59
N TRP A 8 -12.73 11.10 9.08
CA TRP A 8 -11.93 10.01 9.61
C TRP A 8 -12.71 9.34 10.75
N ARG A 9 -13.26 8.16 10.48
CA ARG A 9 -13.94 7.36 11.50
C ARG A 9 -12.91 6.42 12.09
N PHE A 10 -12.68 6.54 13.39
CA PHE A 10 -11.87 5.57 14.13
C PHE A 10 -12.68 4.29 14.36
N GLU A 11 -12.82 3.50 13.32
CA GLU A 11 -13.43 2.17 13.41
C GLU A 11 -12.37 1.15 13.80
N LYS A 12 -12.73 0.26 14.74
CA LYS A 12 -11.77 -0.72 15.31
C LYS A 12 -11.20 -1.68 14.26
N LYS A 13 -12.01 -2.12 13.29
CA LYS A 13 -11.57 -3.08 12.25
C LYS A 13 -10.53 -2.50 11.29
N PRO A 14 -10.76 -1.37 10.61
CA PRO A 14 -9.75 -0.78 9.73
C PRO A 14 -8.49 -0.35 10.49
N LEU A 15 -8.64 0.10 11.72
CA LEU A 15 -7.49 0.43 12.56
C LEU A 15 -6.62 -0.81 12.86
N LEU A 16 -7.23 -1.91 13.24
CA LEU A 16 -6.51 -3.16 13.53
C LEU A 16 -5.78 -3.69 12.28
N VAL A 17 -6.46 -3.71 11.13
CA VAL A 17 -5.88 -4.16 9.87
C VAL A 17 -4.72 -3.24 9.44
N SER A 18 -4.85 -1.93 9.62
CA SER A 18 -3.79 -0.98 9.29
C SER A 18 -2.57 -1.14 10.19
N LEU A 19 -2.76 -1.37 11.48
CA LEU A 19 -1.66 -1.64 12.42
C LEU A 19 -0.93 -2.94 12.08
N LEU A 20 -1.68 -4.01 11.79
CA LEU A 20 -1.09 -5.28 11.34
C LEU A 20 -0.31 -5.11 10.02
N SER A 21 -0.85 -4.37 9.07
CA SER A 21 -0.17 -4.05 7.81
C SER A 21 1.12 -3.27 8.05
N GLY A 22 1.12 -2.30 8.96
CA GLY A 22 2.31 -1.55 9.36
C GLY A 22 3.39 -2.46 9.98
N ILE A 23 3.00 -3.35 10.88
CA ILE A 23 3.91 -4.31 11.52
C ILE A 23 4.50 -5.28 10.49
N ILE A 24 3.67 -5.85 9.63
CA ILE A 24 4.12 -6.77 8.57
C ILE A 24 5.08 -6.04 7.62
N SER A 25 4.75 -4.82 7.20
CA SER A 25 5.60 -4.01 6.34
C SER A 25 6.95 -3.72 6.99
N PHE A 26 6.96 -3.41 8.29
CA PHE A 26 8.18 -3.20 9.06
C PHE A 26 9.07 -4.45 9.09
N LEU A 27 8.49 -5.61 9.38
CA LEU A 27 9.23 -6.89 9.41
C LEU A 27 9.77 -7.25 8.01
N VAL A 28 8.98 -7.09 6.96
CA VAL A 28 9.41 -7.35 5.58
C VAL A 28 10.56 -6.42 5.18
N LEU A 29 10.46 -5.13 5.49
CA LEU A 29 11.52 -4.16 5.21
C LEU A 29 12.80 -4.47 5.99
N LEU A 30 12.69 -4.91 7.25
CA LEU A 30 13.85 -5.38 8.02
C LEU A 30 14.50 -6.61 7.39
N MET A 31 13.71 -7.56 6.91
CA MET A 31 14.25 -8.73 6.22
C MET A 31 14.97 -8.35 4.92
N ILE A 32 14.35 -7.47 4.12
CA ILE A 32 14.94 -6.99 2.85
C ILE A 32 16.22 -6.21 3.13
N SER A 33 16.25 -5.35 4.14
CA SER A 33 17.45 -4.56 4.49
C SER A 33 18.63 -5.40 4.96
N ASN A 34 18.38 -6.63 5.39
CA ASN A 34 19.45 -7.58 5.78
C ASN A 34 20.04 -8.36 4.60
N LEU A 35 19.46 -8.26 3.40
CA LEU A 35 20.02 -8.88 2.21
C LEU A 35 21.33 -8.18 1.82
N GLU A 36 22.38 -8.98 1.54
CA GLU A 36 23.74 -8.46 1.31
C GLU A 36 23.78 -7.44 0.16
N PHE A 37 23.06 -7.71 -0.94
CA PHE A 37 23.07 -6.79 -2.08
C PHE A 37 22.35 -5.45 -1.78
N VAL A 38 21.37 -5.42 -0.87
CA VAL A 38 20.73 -4.19 -0.41
C VAL A 38 21.69 -3.40 0.47
N LYS A 39 22.47 -4.08 1.32
CA LYS A 39 23.51 -3.45 2.14
C LYS A 39 24.61 -2.82 1.29
N GLU A 40 25.05 -3.48 0.23
CA GLU A 40 26.04 -2.93 -0.71
C GLU A 40 25.50 -1.73 -1.50
N SER A 41 24.25 -1.77 -1.94
CA SER A 41 23.61 -0.68 -2.67
C SER A 41 23.29 0.53 -1.78
N SER A 42 23.04 0.31 -0.49
CA SER A 42 22.59 1.33 0.46
C SER A 42 23.69 1.88 1.37
N ARG A 43 24.91 2.02 0.85
CA ARG A 43 26.00 2.67 1.61
C ARG A 43 25.67 4.07 2.17
N THR A 44 24.61 4.69 1.65
CA THR A 44 24.07 5.97 2.13
C THR A 44 23.10 5.83 3.31
N PHE A 45 22.65 4.62 3.65
CA PHE A 45 21.70 4.35 4.73
C PHE A 45 22.32 3.50 5.84
N ASP A 46 23.52 3.83 6.28
CA ASP A 46 24.16 3.17 7.39
C ASP A 46 23.59 3.60 8.74
N GLY A 47 23.22 2.64 9.59
CA GLY A 47 22.90 2.85 10.99
C GLY A 47 21.51 3.42 11.28
N ALA A 48 21.45 4.48 12.08
CA ALA A 48 20.20 5.07 12.58
C ALA A 48 19.26 5.58 11.47
N ASP A 49 19.81 6.07 10.36
CA ASP A 49 19.02 6.60 9.23
C ASP A 49 18.22 5.50 8.53
N GLY A 50 18.79 4.32 8.36
CA GLY A 50 18.08 3.17 7.78
C GLY A 50 16.88 2.73 8.62
N LEU A 51 17.05 2.73 9.95
CA LEU A 51 15.96 2.39 10.87
C LEU A 51 14.83 3.45 10.82
N ILE A 52 15.18 4.73 10.80
CA ILE A 52 14.21 5.83 10.69
C ILE A 52 13.40 5.70 9.41
N TRP A 53 14.03 5.48 8.26
CA TRP A 53 13.35 5.30 6.98
C TRP A 53 12.44 4.07 6.98
N THR A 54 12.86 2.98 7.61
CA THR A 54 12.04 1.78 7.78
C THR A 54 10.77 2.06 8.58
N ILE A 55 10.90 2.79 9.69
CA ILE A 55 9.76 3.20 10.54
C ILE A 55 8.83 4.13 9.76
N VAL A 56 9.36 5.17 9.10
CA VAL A 56 8.57 6.12 8.30
C VAL A 56 7.79 5.40 7.21
N THR A 57 8.42 4.46 6.51
CA THR A 57 7.75 3.68 5.46
C THR A 57 6.66 2.78 6.04
N ALA A 58 6.92 2.10 7.16
CA ALA A 58 5.93 1.26 7.83
C ALA A 58 4.71 2.05 8.31
N VAL A 59 4.93 3.23 8.89
CA VAL A 59 3.84 4.14 9.30
C VAL A 59 3.07 4.63 8.07
N GLY A 60 3.77 5.03 7.01
CA GLY A 60 3.15 5.44 5.74
C GLY A 60 2.27 4.33 5.15
N MET A 61 2.74 3.08 5.14
CA MET A 61 1.96 1.93 4.67
C MET A 61 0.74 1.65 5.56
N ALA A 62 0.85 1.82 6.87
CA ALA A 62 -0.29 1.70 7.77
C ALA A 62 -1.36 2.77 7.48
N VAL A 63 -0.96 4.01 7.27
CA VAL A 63 -1.88 5.12 6.93
C VAL A 63 -2.57 4.86 5.59
N VAL A 64 -1.83 4.42 4.58
CA VAL A 64 -2.37 4.07 3.25
C VAL A 64 -3.37 2.92 3.36
N CYS A 65 -3.03 1.87 4.09
CA CYS A 65 -3.92 0.74 4.31
C CYS A 65 -5.22 1.17 4.99
N TYR A 66 -5.13 2.04 5.99
CA TYR A 66 -6.29 2.62 6.67
C TYR A 66 -7.20 3.38 5.70
N GLY A 67 -6.63 4.26 4.86
CA GLY A 67 -7.37 5.00 3.84
C GLY A 67 -8.07 4.10 2.82
N VAL A 68 -7.37 3.05 2.36
CA VAL A 68 -7.94 2.04 1.45
C VAL A 68 -9.08 1.28 2.12
N MET A 69 -8.93 0.87 3.37
CA MET A 69 -9.97 0.15 4.11
C MET A 69 -11.22 1.00 4.32
N LEU A 70 -11.06 2.30 4.62
CA LEU A 70 -12.20 3.22 4.71
C LEU A 70 -12.93 3.35 3.37
N CYS A 71 -12.20 3.42 2.26
CA CYS A 71 -12.78 3.46 0.92
C CYS A 71 -13.56 2.17 0.60
N VAL A 72 -13.00 1.02 0.99
CA VAL A 72 -13.65 -0.29 0.81
C VAL A 72 -14.94 -0.39 1.63
N GLU A 73 -14.92 0.03 2.88
CA GLU A 73 -16.11 0.02 3.75
C GLU A 73 -17.20 0.97 3.24
N ASP A 74 -16.81 2.16 2.79
CA ASP A 74 -17.76 3.12 2.20
C ASP A 74 -18.41 2.53 0.93
N TYR A 75 -17.63 1.93 0.04
CA TYR A 75 -18.16 1.24 -1.13
C TYR A 75 -19.14 0.12 -0.77
N LEU A 76 -18.78 -0.73 0.18
CA LEU A 76 -19.62 -1.86 0.61
C LEU A 76 -20.92 -1.40 1.26
N SER A 77 -20.92 -0.25 1.95
CA SER A 77 -22.12 0.30 2.56
C SER A 77 -23.17 0.75 1.54
N HIS A 78 -22.76 1.07 0.30
CA HIS A 78 -23.63 1.45 -0.80
C HIS A 78 -24.04 0.26 -1.70
N CYS A 79 -23.49 -0.93 -1.47
CA CYS A 79 -23.82 -2.12 -2.24
C CYS A 79 -25.10 -2.79 -1.70
N SER A 80 -26.08 -3.03 -2.56
CA SER A 80 -27.26 -3.84 -2.23
C SER A 80 -26.92 -5.33 -2.02
N ASN A 81 -25.91 -5.83 -2.74
CA ASN A 81 -25.44 -7.20 -2.63
C ASN A 81 -23.96 -7.22 -2.18
N MET A 82 -23.74 -7.57 -0.90
CA MET A 82 -22.41 -7.62 -0.28
C MET A 82 -21.47 -8.61 -0.98
N ALA A 83 -21.98 -9.73 -1.50
CA ALA A 83 -21.14 -10.75 -2.14
C ALA A 83 -20.57 -10.23 -3.47
N GLU A 84 -21.39 -9.56 -4.27
CA GLU A 84 -20.96 -8.95 -5.52
C GLU A 84 -20.01 -7.77 -5.28
N GLY A 85 -20.29 -6.94 -4.29
CA GLY A 85 -19.43 -5.84 -3.88
C GLY A 85 -18.03 -6.32 -3.49
N LYS A 86 -17.94 -7.35 -2.66
CA LYS A 86 -16.66 -7.97 -2.27
C LYS A 86 -15.92 -8.58 -3.46
N LYS A 87 -16.64 -9.23 -4.39
CA LYS A 87 -16.05 -9.81 -5.61
C LYS A 87 -15.47 -8.72 -6.51
N PHE A 88 -16.22 -7.62 -6.70
CA PHE A 88 -15.75 -6.47 -7.47
C PHE A 88 -14.52 -5.83 -6.85
N LEU A 89 -14.52 -5.54 -5.55
CA LEU A 89 -13.39 -4.95 -4.85
C LEU A 89 -12.15 -5.83 -4.91
N ARG A 90 -12.30 -7.14 -4.71
CA ARG A 90 -11.18 -8.10 -4.84
C ARG A 90 -10.61 -8.08 -6.24
N LYS A 91 -11.45 -8.15 -7.29
CA LYS A 91 -11.01 -8.10 -8.68
C LYS A 91 -10.29 -6.79 -9.00
N THR A 92 -10.81 -5.67 -8.52
CA THR A 92 -10.23 -4.33 -8.71
C THR A 92 -8.90 -4.20 -7.97
N PHE A 93 -8.83 -4.67 -6.74
CA PHE A 93 -7.59 -4.69 -5.97
C PHE A 93 -6.49 -5.44 -6.70
N PHE A 94 -6.74 -6.66 -7.14
CA PHE A 94 -5.76 -7.45 -7.89
C PHE A 94 -5.37 -6.79 -9.22
N ARG A 95 -6.30 -6.13 -9.90
CA ARG A 95 -6.02 -5.43 -11.16
C ARG A 95 -5.00 -4.30 -10.98
N TYR A 96 -5.03 -3.59 -9.87
CA TYR A 96 -4.09 -2.49 -9.60
C TYR A 96 -2.86 -2.94 -8.82
N PHE A 97 -2.99 -3.94 -7.97
CA PHE A 97 -1.90 -4.43 -7.13
C PHE A 97 -0.92 -5.32 -7.90
N LEU A 98 -1.42 -6.20 -8.75
CA LEU A 98 -0.58 -7.15 -9.50
C LEU A 98 0.47 -6.46 -10.39
N PRO A 99 0.14 -5.44 -11.20
CA PRO A 99 1.15 -4.70 -11.96
C PRO A 99 2.22 -4.06 -11.08
N LEU A 100 1.85 -3.56 -9.90
CA LEU A 100 2.81 -3.00 -8.94
C LEU A 100 3.78 -4.06 -8.44
N VAL A 101 3.28 -5.23 -8.07
CA VAL A 101 4.13 -6.37 -7.64
C VAL A 101 5.10 -6.76 -8.75
N LEU A 102 4.63 -6.84 -10.01
CA LEU A 102 5.49 -7.16 -11.15
C LEU A 102 6.57 -6.10 -11.37
N VAL A 103 6.23 -4.82 -11.27
CA VAL A 103 7.21 -3.71 -11.37
C VAL A 103 8.23 -3.80 -10.24
N PHE A 104 7.81 -4.10 -9.02
CA PHE A 104 8.72 -4.22 -7.88
C PHE A 104 9.66 -5.42 -8.02
N VAL A 105 9.15 -6.57 -8.48
CA VAL A 105 9.98 -7.75 -8.74
C VAL A 105 11.00 -7.45 -9.84
N ALA A 106 10.58 -6.83 -10.94
CA ALA A 106 11.48 -6.42 -12.01
C ALA A 106 12.55 -5.42 -11.53
N ALA A 107 12.15 -4.41 -10.74
CA ALA A 107 13.06 -3.45 -10.16
C ALA A 107 14.06 -4.12 -9.20
N PHE A 108 13.60 -5.09 -8.41
CA PHE A 108 14.45 -5.86 -7.52
C PHE A 108 15.54 -6.62 -8.29
N VAL A 109 15.17 -7.28 -9.37
CA VAL A 109 16.12 -8.00 -10.24
C VAL A 109 17.11 -7.04 -10.90
N VAL A 110 16.63 -5.90 -11.42
CA VAL A 110 17.47 -4.87 -12.07
C VAL A 110 18.43 -4.27 -11.05
N CYS A 111 17.99 -3.90 -9.86
CA CYS A 111 18.83 -3.35 -8.80
C CYS A 111 19.92 -4.36 -8.37
N GLY A 112 19.55 -5.64 -8.25
CA GLY A 112 20.51 -6.70 -7.91
C GLY A 112 21.53 -6.98 -9.01
N THR A 113 21.15 -6.83 -10.28
CA THR A 113 22.03 -7.13 -11.43
C THR A 113 22.98 -5.98 -11.76
N PHE A 114 22.49 -4.73 -11.71
CA PHE A 114 23.21 -3.54 -12.15
C PHE A 114 23.76 -2.68 -11.00
N GLY A 115 23.48 -3.03 -9.75
CA GLY A 115 23.92 -2.26 -8.57
C GLY A 115 23.32 -0.87 -8.45
N VAL A 116 22.17 -0.63 -9.10
CA VAL A 116 21.44 0.65 -9.09
C VAL A 116 20.44 0.64 -7.95
N ASN A 117 20.42 1.68 -7.13
CA ASN A 117 19.48 1.79 -6.00
C ASN A 117 18.34 2.77 -6.32
N ILE A 118 17.36 2.32 -7.09
CA ILE A 118 16.11 3.05 -7.39
C ILE A 118 14.88 2.41 -6.73
N PHE A 119 15.11 1.42 -5.87
CA PHE A 119 14.01 0.63 -5.30
C PHE A 119 13.12 1.46 -4.37
N GLY A 120 13.73 2.36 -3.58
CA GLY A 120 13.00 3.26 -2.69
C GLY A 120 12.06 4.21 -3.42
N GLU A 121 12.55 4.85 -4.48
CA GLU A 121 11.75 5.77 -5.31
C GLU A 121 10.59 5.04 -5.98
N LEU A 122 10.81 3.82 -6.48
CA LEU A 122 9.76 3.03 -7.09
C LEU A 122 8.68 2.61 -6.10
N ILE A 123 9.04 2.27 -4.87
CA ILE A 123 8.06 1.97 -3.80
C ILE A 123 7.19 3.20 -3.53
N ILE A 124 7.80 4.37 -3.38
CA ILE A 124 7.08 5.62 -3.11
C ILE A 124 6.13 5.95 -4.27
N LEU A 125 6.63 5.93 -5.52
CA LEU A 125 5.83 6.24 -6.70
C LEU A 125 4.69 5.22 -6.89
N GLY A 126 4.96 3.94 -6.70
CA GLY A 126 3.96 2.88 -6.80
C GLY A 126 2.87 3.01 -5.73
N THR A 127 3.25 3.38 -4.51
CA THR A 127 2.31 3.63 -3.41
C THR A 127 1.42 4.84 -3.72
N ILE A 128 1.99 5.96 -4.18
CA ILE A 128 1.25 7.15 -4.57
C ILE A 128 0.28 6.82 -5.72
N TYR A 129 0.75 6.11 -6.74
CA TYR A 129 -0.08 5.67 -7.85
C TYR A 129 -1.29 4.84 -7.36
N PHE A 130 -1.07 3.85 -6.50
CA PHE A 130 -2.12 2.98 -5.97
C PHE A 130 -3.14 3.77 -5.15
N VAL A 131 -2.67 4.65 -4.24
CA VAL A 131 -3.54 5.47 -3.38
C VAL A 131 -4.42 6.43 -4.19
N ILE A 132 -3.93 6.91 -5.32
CA ILE A 132 -4.70 7.81 -6.16
C ILE A 132 -5.67 7.05 -7.08
N THR A 133 -5.21 5.98 -7.73
CA THR A 133 -5.96 5.30 -8.78
C THR A 133 -7.03 4.36 -8.24
N PHE A 134 -6.73 3.60 -7.19
CA PHE A 134 -7.66 2.64 -6.61
C PHE A 134 -8.94 3.30 -6.05
N PRO A 135 -8.87 4.30 -5.16
CA PRO A 135 -10.07 4.97 -4.67
C PRO A 135 -10.85 5.69 -5.76
N ARG A 136 -10.17 6.33 -6.72
CA ARG A 136 -10.85 7.00 -7.86
C ARG A 136 -11.62 6.01 -8.70
N PHE A 137 -11.07 4.83 -8.96
CA PHE A 137 -11.76 3.80 -9.72
C PHE A 137 -12.96 3.25 -8.96
N VAL A 138 -12.80 2.94 -7.68
CA VAL A 138 -13.89 2.45 -6.82
C VAL A 138 -15.01 3.48 -6.75
N ASN A 139 -14.69 4.76 -6.57
CA ASN A 139 -15.68 5.84 -6.47
C ASN A 139 -16.46 6.06 -7.78
N ARG A 140 -15.84 5.86 -8.94
CA ARG A 140 -16.54 5.94 -10.23
C ARG A 140 -17.58 4.84 -10.44
N HIS A 141 -17.42 3.72 -9.74
CA HIS A 141 -18.30 2.55 -9.85
C HIS A 141 -19.20 2.39 -8.62
N LEU A 142 -19.30 3.42 -7.77
CA LEU A 142 -20.33 3.45 -6.73
C LEU A 142 -21.69 3.26 -7.39
N PRO A 143 -22.55 2.34 -6.86
CA PRO A 143 -23.91 2.20 -7.34
C PRO A 143 -24.61 3.56 -7.19
N LYS A 144 -25.04 4.12 -8.31
CA LYS A 144 -25.90 5.31 -8.27
C LYS A 144 -27.26 4.83 -7.81
N GLU A 145 -27.74 5.40 -6.71
CA GLU A 145 -29.12 5.25 -6.27
C GLU A 145 -30.10 5.74 -7.33
#